data_06e08f1039a3a22efcff45fff44c3ab6
#
_entry.id   06e08f1039a3a22efcff45fff44c3ab6
#
_cell.length_a   1.000
_cell.length_b   1.000
_cell.length_c   1.000
_cell.angle_alpha   90.00
_cell.angle_beta   90.00
_cell.angle_gamma   90.00
#
_symmetry.space_group_name_H-M   'P 1'
#
loop_
_entity.id
_entity.type
_entity.pdbx_description
1 polymer ?
#
loop_
_entity_poly.entity_id
_entity_poly.type
_entity_poly.pdbx_seq_one_letter_code
_entity_poly.pdbx_strand_id
1 'polypeptide(L)'
;MFKDIRIALIFSVVLLDIIGIGVIFPIIPELLKEVGIDKTASAAFWGGLLSSSYAFMQFVFSPTIGTLSDIFGRRPILLVASLLLGIDYLLMGFAENILILFIGRIIGGLAGGTISTGTAYLADISDTKDKKKNFAIIGAAFGLGFILGPIIGGLMGEISVRAPFFLSALLSFLNFFLCLLLLPETLKVGKKNKFKNSETVSYTHLTQQTKA
;
A
#
# COMPACT_ATOMS: atom_id res chain seq x y z
N MET A 1 -3.53 -25.01 -8.67
CA MET A 1 -2.30 -24.26 -8.96
C MET A 1 -2.53 -22.75 -9.07
N PHE A 2 -3.46 -22.28 -9.91
CA PHE A 2 -3.70 -20.83 -10.07
C PHE A 2 -4.24 -20.08 -8.84
N LYS A 3 -4.97 -20.75 -7.93
CA LYS A 3 -5.48 -20.12 -6.70
C LYS A 3 -4.32 -19.73 -5.77
N ASP A 4 -3.30 -20.57 -5.69
CA ASP A 4 -2.16 -20.33 -4.79
C ASP A 4 -1.25 -19.20 -5.29
N ILE A 5 -1.02 -19.09 -6.61
CA ILE A 5 -0.19 -18.00 -7.16
C ILE A 5 -0.83 -16.63 -6.95
N ARG A 6 -2.16 -16.52 -7.06
CA ARG A 6 -2.88 -15.26 -6.81
C ARG A 6 -2.73 -14.80 -5.36
N ILE A 7 -2.82 -15.73 -4.43
CA ILE A 7 -2.62 -15.44 -3.00
C ILE A 7 -1.18 -14.98 -2.75
N ALA A 8 -0.19 -15.65 -3.35
CA ALA A 8 1.21 -15.26 -3.23
C ALA A 8 1.48 -13.87 -3.80
N LEU A 9 0.88 -13.51 -4.94
CA LEU A 9 1.00 -12.18 -5.53
C LEU A 9 0.39 -11.10 -4.64
N ILE A 10 -0.80 -11.32 -4.08
CA ILE A 10 -1.40 -10.36 -3.14
C ILE A 10 -0.56 -10.23 -1.87
N PHE A 11 -0.05 -11.36 -1.35
CA PHE A 11 0.88 -11.35 -0.22
C PHE A 11 2.11 -10.49 -0.53
N SER A 12 2.75 -10.67 -1.70
CA SER A 12 3.94 -9.89 -2.08
C SER A 12 3.64 -8.39 -2.26
N VAL A 13 2.48 -8.03 -2.82
CA VAL A 13 2.06 -6.62 -2.93
C VAL A 13 1.97 -5.97 -1.55
N VAL A 14 1.25 -6.60 -0.62
CA VAL A 14 1.08 -6.07 0.74
C VAL A 14 2.39 -6.10 1.51
N LEU A 15 3.16 -7.17 1.39
CA LEU A 15 4.47 -7.31 2.05
C LEU A 15 5.42 -6.17 1.64
N LEU A 16 5.54 -5.88 0.34
CA LEU A 16 6.41 -4.82 -0.17
C LEU A 16 5.97 -3.42 0.28
N ASP A 17 4.66 -3.18 0.38
CA ASP A 17 4.12 -1.94 0.93
C ASP A 17 4.57 -1.74 2.40
N ILE A 18 4.42 -2.78 3.23
CA ILE A 18 4.83 -2.74 4.64
C ILE A 18 6.34 -2.70 4.82
N ILE A 19 7.12 -3.45 4.00
CA ILE A 19 8.59 -3.35 3.99
C ILE A 19 9.00 -1.91 3.75
N GLY A 20 8.38 -1.23 2.80
CA GLY A 20 8.71 0.16 2.49
C GLY A 20 8.46 1.12 3.63
N ILE A 21 7.40 0.92 4.40
CA ILE A 21 7.18 1.68 5.63
C ILE A 21 8.32 1.41 6.62
N GLY A 22 8.71 0.14 6.79
CA GLY A 22 9.72 -0.28 7.75
C GLY A 22 11.14 0.14 7.40
N VAL A 23 11.50 0.14 6.10
CA VAL A 23 12.82 0.55 5.58
C VAL A 23 13.18 1.98 5.99
N ILE A 24 12.21 2.87 6.04
CA ILE A 24 12.42 4.29 6.29
C ILE A 24 12.91 4.55 7.72
N PHE A 25 12.39 3.83 8.71
CA PHE A 25 12.67 4.14 10.12
C PHE A 25 14.16 4.23 10.46
N PRO A 26 15.02 3.26 10.12
CA PRO A 26 16.44 3.33 10.45
C PRO A 26 17.22 4.36 9.59
N ILE A 27 16.69 4.74 8.42
CA ILE A 27 17.45 5.51 7.41
C ILE A 27 17.11 6.99 7.44
N ILE A 28 15.91 7.38 7.91
CA ILE A 28 15.46 8.78 7.91
C ILE A 28 16.52 9.75 8.45
N PRO A 29 17.18 9.51 9.60
CA PRO A 29 18.13 10.47 10.15
C PRO A 29 19.30 10.75 9.21
N GLU A 30 19.87 9.70 8.61
CA GLU A 30 20.98 9.82 7.67
C GLU A 30 20.57 10.46 6.36
N LEU A 31 19.41 10.05 5.83
CA LEU A 31 18.84 10.63 4.60
C LEU A 31 18.58 12.14 4.74
N LEU A 32 18.07 12.56 5.90
CA LEU A 32 17.83 13.98 6.18
C LEU A 32 19.12 14.78 6.28
N LYS A 33 20.22 14.21 6.80
CA LYS A 33 21.54 14.84 6.78
C LYS A 33 22.05 15.04 5.34
N GLU A 34 21.89 14.02 4.46
CA GLU A 34 22.29 14.15 3.05
C GLU A 34 21.55 15.27 2.31
N VAL A 35 20.31 15.58 2.69
CA VAL A 35 19.54 16.70 2.11
C VAL A 35 19.69 18.01 2.89
N GLY A 36 20.70 18.12 3.76
CA GLY A 36 21.10 19.36 4.42
C GLY A 36 20.42 19.64 5.78
N ILE A 37 19.85 18.62 6.43
CA ILE A 37 19.22 18.75 7.76
C ILE A 37 20.09 18.09 8.83
N ASP A 38 21.13 18.78 9.29
CA ASP A 38 22.17 18.21 10.17
C ASP A 38 21.77 18.16 11.66
N LYS A 39 20.86 19.06 12.11
CA LYS A 39 20.48 19.13 13.52
C LYS A 39 19.53 17.99 13.87
N THR A 40 19.86 17.19 14.89
CA THR A 40 19.06 16.02 15.34
C THR A 40 17.61 16.39 15.66
N ALA A 41 17.35 17.51 16.34
CA ALA A 41 15.98 17.95 16.62
C ALA A 41 15.20 18.28 15.34
N SER A 42 15.86 18.91 14.34
CA SER A 42 15.27 19.20 13.03
C SER A 42 15.01 17.89 12.26
N ALA A 43 15.96 16.95 12.29
CA ALA A 43 15.82 15.66 11.63
C ALA A 43 14.64 14.86 12.23
N ALA A 44 14.46 14.86 13.54
CA ALA A 44 13.31 14.21 14.20
C ALA A 44 11.98 14.86 13.77
N PHE A 45 11.91 16.20 13.73
CA PHE A 45 10.72 16.93 13.28
C PHE A 45 10.38 16.63 11.82
N TRP A 46 11.34 16.76 10.92
CA TRP A 46 11.13 16.53 9.48
C TRP A 46 10.85 15.06 9.16
N GLY A 47 11.51 14.11 9.86
CA GLY A 47 11.24 12.69 9.74
C GLY A 47 9.83 12.32 10.20
N GLY A 48 9.38 12.90 11.31
CA GLY A 48 8.01 12.78 11.78
C GLY A 48 7.00 13.33 10.77
N LEU A 49 7.29 14.49 10.18
CA LEU A 49 6.41 15.14 9.20
C LEU A 49 6.33 14.32 7.89
N LEU A 50 7.45 13.78 7.39
CA LEU A 50 7.49 12.88 6.24
C LEU A 50 6.66 11.61 6.48
N SER A 51 6.82 10.96 7.63
CA SER A 51 6.05 9.77 7.98
C SER A 51 4.57 10.09 8.14
N SER A 52 4.24 11.21 8.77
CA SER A 52 2.86 11.67 8.95
C SER A 52 2.20 12.02 7.63
N SER A 53 2.93 12.63 6.66
CA SER A 53 2.38 12.95 5.34
C SER A 53 1.97 11.69 4.57
N TYR A 54 2.81 10.64 4.60
CA TYR A 54 2.49 9.34 4.03
C TYR A 54 1.22 8.73 4.67
N ALA A 55 1.21 8.63 6.01
CA ALA A 55 0.10 8.05 6.75
C ALA A 55 -1.21 8.84 6.56
N PHE A 56 -1.13 10.18 6.49
CA PHE A 56 -2.27 11.04 6.24
C PHE A 56 -2.86 10.82 4.84
N MET A 57 -2.01 10.78 3.82
CA MET A 57 -2.45 10.50 2.45
C MET A 57 -3.07 9.10 2.34
N GLN A 58 -2.46 8.08 2.96
CA GLN A 58 -3.00 6.73 3.02
C GLN A 58 -4.36 6.70 3.71
N PHE A 59 -4.52 7.39 4.84
CA PHE A 59 -5.78 7.45 5.57
C PHE A 59 -6.90 8.11 4.75
N VAL A 60 -6.61 9.24 4.11
CA VAL A 60 -7.60 9.99 3.33
C VAL A 60 -8.01 9.24 2.05
N PHE A 61 -7.04 8.65 1.35
CA PHE A 61 -7.29 8.05 0.04
C PHE A 61 -7.65 6.56 0.08
N SER A 62 -7.34 5.83 1.15
CA SER A 62 -7.64 4.39 1.25
C SER A 62 -9.13 4.06 1.03
N PRO A 63 -10.12 4.78 1.61
CA PRO A 63 -11.53 4.53 1.32
C PRO A 63 -11.91 4.79 -0.15
N THR A 64 -11.37 5.87 -0.73
CA THR A 64 -11.59 6.24 -2.13
C THR A 64 -11.03 5.18 -3.07
N ILE A 65 -9.81 4.70 -2.82
CA ILE A 65 -9.15 3.65 -3.60
C ILE A 65 -9.92 2.33 -3.46
N GLY A 66 -10.40 2.01 -2.25
CA GLY A 66 -11.29 0.87 -2.03
C GLY A 66 -12.53 0.93 -2.93
N THR A 67 -13.22 2.06 -2.95
CA THR A 67 -14.40 2.30 -3.81
C THR A 67 -14.04 2.24 -5.29
N LEU A 68 -12.93 2.85 -5.72
CA LEU A 68 -12.46 2.77 -7.10
C LEU A 68 -12.16 1.33 -7.50
N SER A 69 -11.63 0.51 -6.60
CA SER A 69 -11.39 -0.91 -6.85
C SER A 69 -12.69 -1.72 -7.01
N ASP A 70 -13.79 -1.29 -6.39
CA ASP A 70 -15.12 -1.87 -6.59
C ASP A 70 -15.73 -1.50 -7.95
N ILE A 71 -15.35 -0.34 -8.50
CA ILE A 71 -15.90 0.19 -9.76
C ILE A 71 -15.07 -0.30 -10.96
N PHE A 72 -13.76 -0.08 -10.91
CA PHE A 72 -12.85 -0.34 -12.03
C PHE A 72 -12.29 -1.76 -12.05
N GLY A 73 -12.34 -2.45 -10.92
CA GLY A 73 -11.76 -3.78 -10.74
C GLY A 73 -10.60 -3.76 -9.75
N ARG A 74 -10.34 -4.91 -9.15
CA ARG A 74 -9.27 -5.06 -8.14
C ARG A 74 -7.89 -4.99 -8.77
N ARG A 75 -7.74 -5.68 -9.92
CA ARG A 75 -6.45 -5.80 -10.60
C ARG A 75 -5.87 -4.45 -11.05
N PRO A 76 -6.58 -3.58 -11.80
CA PRO A 76 -5.99 -2.31 -12.25
C PRO A 76 -5.60 -1.41 -11.07
N ILE A 77 -6.35 -1.40 -9.98
CA ILE A 77 -6.02 -0.61 -8.80
C ILE A 77 -4.75 -1.13 -8.11
N LEU A 78 -4.59 -2.45 -7.96
CA LEU A 78 -3.37 -3.05 -7.41
C LEU A 78 -2.14 -2.78 -8.30
N LEU A 79 -2.31 -2.80 -9.62
CA LEU A 79 -1.24 -2.47 -10.56
C LEU A 79 -0.81 -1.00 -10.42
N VAL A 80 -1.77 -0.08 -10.43
CA VAL A 80 -1.47 1.36 -10.27
C VAL A 80 -0.80 1.62 -8.91
N ALA A 81 -1.29 1.01 -7.83
CA ALA A 81 -0.70 1.16 -6.51
C ALA A 81 0.75 0.63 -6.45
N SER A 82 1.03 -0.56 -7.01
CA SER A 82 2.39 -1.12 -7.08
C SER A 82 3.33 -0.24 -7.92
N LEU A 83 2.82 0.35 -9.00
CA LEU A 83 3.59 1.27 -9.84
C LEU A 83 3.93 2.57 -9.09
N LEU A 84 2.93 3.17 -8.42
CA LEU A 84 3.13 4.39 -7.62
C LEU A 84 4.11 4.16 -6.47
N LEU A 85 4.06 2.99 -5.84
CA LEU A 85 4.99 2.61 -4.79
C LEU A 85 6.44 2.52 -5.32
N GLY A 86 6.64 1.92 -6.49
CA GLY A 86 7.94 1.90 -7.15
C GLY A 86 8.46 3.31 -7.49
N ILE A 87 7.59 4.20 -7.95
CA ILE A 87 7.91 5.60 -8.23
C ILE A 87 8.28 6.35 -6.94
N ASP A 88 7.53 6.17 -5.84
CA ASP A 88 7.86 6.74 -4.54
C ASP A 88 9.28 6.36 -4.12
N TYR A 89 9.64 5.08 -4.16
CA TYR A 89 10.97 4.64 -3.79
C TYR A 89 12.06 5.19 -4.70
N LEU A 90 11.83 5.32 -6.00
CA LEU A 90 12.78 6.00 -6.89
C LEU A 90 12.94 7.47 -6.51
N LEU A 91 11.85 8.19 -6.23
CA LEU A 91 11.93 9.58 -5.79
C LEU A 91 12.71 9.70 -4.48
N MET A 92 12.48 8.80 -3.51
CA MET A 92 13.25 8.76 -2.27
C MET A 92 14.74 8.47 -2.51
N GLY A 93 15.06 7.56 -3.42
CA GLY A 93 16.43 7.20 -3.78
C GLY A 93 17.19 8.31 -4.50
N PHE A 94 16.52 9.12 -5.31
CA PHE A 94 17.11 10.24 -6.05
C PHE A 94 16.90 11.61 -5.37
N ALA A 95 16.30 11.65 -4.19
CA ALA A 95 16.00 12.93 -3.55
C ALA A 95 17.28 13.69 -3.17
N GLU A 96 17.41 14.92 -3.66
CA GLU A 96 18.49 15.84 -3.35
C GLU A 96 18.04 16.94 -2.35
N ASN A 97 16.76 17.00 -2.07
CA ASN A 97 16.18 17.96 -1.14
C ASN A 97 14.90 17.42 -0.48
N ILE A 98 14.50 18.09 0.59
CA ILE A 98 13.34 17.70 1.40
C ILE A 98 12.01 17.71 0.61
N LEU A 99 11.87 18.58 -0.39
CA LEU A 99 10.65 18.69 -1.18
C LEU A 99 10.40 17.42 -2.01
N ILE A 100 11.46 16.86 -2.62
CA ILE A 100 11.36 15.60 -3.39
C ILE A 100 10.98 14.45 -2.47
N LEU A 101 11.52 14.40 -1.24
CA LEU A 101 11.12 13.42 -0.22
C LEU A 101 9.63 13.52 0.12
N PHE A 102 9.09 14.74 0.27
CA PHE A 102 7.66 14.96 0.51
C PHE A 102 6.80 14.50 -0.67
N ILE A 103 7.20 14.84 -1.90
CA ILE A 103 6.48 14.40 -3.10
C ILE A 103 6.44 12.88 -3.15
N GLY A 104 7.55 12.20 -2.89
CA GLY A 104 7.60 10.75 -2.79
C GLY A 104 6.60 10.23 -1.76
N ARG A 105 6.65 10.75 -0.53
CA ARG A 105 5.74 10.31 0.55
C ARG A 105 4.26 10.54 0.24
N ILE A 106 3.92 11.61 -0.46
CA ILE A 106 2.55 11.88 -0.92
C ILE A 106 2.13 10.84 -1.96
N ILE A 107 2.98 10.55 -2.94
CA ILE A 107 2.72 9.53 -3.98
C ILE A 107 2.61 8.14 -3.36
N GLY A 108 3.54 7.77 -2.46
CA GLY A 108 3.49 6.51 -1.74
C GLY A 108 2.24 6.36 -0.87
N GLY A 109 1.82 7.43 -0.20
CA GLY A 109 0.57 7.46 0.57
C GLY A 109 -0.67 7.26 -0.30
N LEU A 110 -0.69 7.82 -1.51
CA LEU A 110 -1.75 7.56 -2.50
C LEU A 110 -1.78 6.08 -2.92
N ALA A 111 -0.64 5.40 -2.95
CA ALA A 111 -0.57 3.96 -3.23
C ALA A 111 -1.15 3.08 -2.09
N GLY A 112 -1.31 3.62 -0.89
CA GLY A 112 -1.68 2.88 0.33
C GLY A 112 -3.06 2.20 0.34
N GLY A 113 -3.79 2.22 -0.76
CA GLY A 113 -4.99 1.40 -0.99
C GLY A 113 -4.70 -0.07 -1.29
N THR A 114 -3.42 -0.49 -1.36
CA THR A 114 -3.00 -1.87 -1.60
C THR A 114 -3.58 -2.84 -0.59
N ILE A 115 -3.57 -2.48 0.69
CA ILE A 115 -4.06 -3.34 1.79
C ILE A 115 -5.57 -3.56 1.67
N SER A 116 -6.36 -2.49 1.48
CA SER A 116 -7.81 -2.59 1.36
C SER A 116 -8.20 -3.36 0.08
N THR A 117 -7.58 -3.03 -1.05
CA THR A 117 -7.83 -3.69 -2.34
C THR A 117 -7.34 -5.14 -2.33
N GLY A 118 -6.18 -5.44 -1.75
CA GLY A 118 -5.65 -6.79 -1.60
C GLY A 118 -6.54 -7.66 -0.72
N THR A 119 -7.03 -7.10 0.40
CA THR A 119 -7.99 -7.76 1.28
C THR A 119 -9.30 -8.08 0.55
N ALA A 120 -9.81 -7.13 -0.23
CA ALA A 120 -11.02 -7.32 -1.05
C ALA A 120 -10.78 -8.35 -2.16
N TYR A 121 -9.62 -8.34 -2.82
CA TYR A 121 -9.25 -9.34 -3.80
C TYR A 121 -9.24 -10.76 -3.20
N LEU A 122 -8.61 -10.92 -2.01
CA LEU A 122 -8.61 -12.20 -1.30
C LEU A 122 -10.02 -12.64 -0.90
N ALA A 123 -10.88 -11.69 -0.50
CA ALA A 123 -12.28 -11.99 -0.20
C ALA A 123 -13.04 -12.53 -1.43
N ASP A 124 -12.77 -11.95 -2.62
CA ASP A 124 -13.43 -12.34 -3.88
C ASP A 124 -13.03 -13.76 -4.34
N ILE A 125 -11.78 -14.19 -4.09
CA ILE A 125 -11.28 -15.51 -4.50
C ILE A 125 -11.42 -16.58 -3.43
N SER A 126 -11.83 -16.24 -2.21
CA SER A 126 -11.88 -17.15 -1.06
C SER A 126 -13.26 -17.78 -0.91
N ASP A 127 -13.29 -19.10 -0.80
CA ASP A 127 -14.47 -19.81 -0.34
C ASP A 127 -14.68 -19.59 1.17
N THR A 128 -15.89 -19.79 1.66
CA THR A 128 -16.26 -19.57 3.07
C THR A 128 -15.33 -20.28 4.06
N LYS A 129 -14.82 -21.46 3.69
CA LYS A 129 -13.90 -22.28 4.53
C LYS A 129 -12.48 -21.69 4.58
N ASP A 130 -12.00 -21.11 3.48
CA ASP A 130 -10.64 -20.61 3.34
C ASP A 130 -10.49 -19.13 3.74
N LYS A 131 -11.60 -18.41 3.89
CA LYS A 131 -11.59 -16.97 4.20
C LYS A 131 -10.66 -16.63 5.37
N LYS A 132 -10.84 -17.30 6.52
CA LYS A 132 -10.03 -17.04 7.72
C LYS A 132 -8.53 -17.21 7.46
N LYS A 133 -8.14 -18.28 6.75
CA LYS A 133 -6.75 -18.56 6.37
C LYS A 133 -6.18 -17.49 5.45
N ASN A 134 -6.93 -17.08 4.42
CA ASN A 134 -6.48 -16.11 3.44
C ASN A 134 -6.38 -14.69 4.04
N PHE A 135 -7.27 -14.32 4.95
CA PHE A 135 -7.14 -13.06 5.69
C PHE A 135 -5.94 -13.06 6.66
N ALA A 136 -5.62 -14.20 7.28
CA ALA A 136 -4.43 -14.33 8.12
C ALA A 136 -3.12 -14.07 7.34
N ILE A 137 -3.10 -14.28 6.03
CA ILE A 137 -1.96 -13.99 5.14
C ILE A 137 -1.66 -12.50 5.10
N ILE A 138 -2.67 -11.63 5.13
CA ILE A 138 -2.46 -10.17 5.23
C ILE A 138 -1.77 -9.82 6.56
N GLY A 139 -2.24 -10.39 7.67
CA GLY A 139 -1.58 -10.21 8.98
C GLY A 139 -0.14 -10.71 8.99
N ALA A 140 0.15 -11.83 8.33
CA ALA A 140 1.51 -12.35 8.18
C ALA A 140 2.39 -11.41 7.34
N ALA A 141 1.85 -10.82 6.25
CA ALA A 141 2.56 -9.81 5.46
C ALA A 141 2.93 -8.58 6.30
N PHE A 142 2.01 -8.11 7.16
CA PHE A 142 2.29 -7.03 8.11
C PHE A 142 3.43 -7.39 9.06
N GLY A 143 3.32 -8.52 9.77
CA GLY A 143 4.33 -8.95 10.74
C GLY A 143 5.71 -9.11 10.10
N LEU A 144 5.77 -9.80 8.96
CA LEU A 144 7.02 -10.00 8.21
C LEU A 144 7.57 -8.68 7.65
N GLY A 145 6.72 -7.82 7.11
CA GLY A 145 7.14 -6.54 6.56
C GLY A 145 7.74 -5.61 7.61
N PHE A 146 7.15 -5.52 8.80
CA PHE A 146 7.69 -4.75 9.92
C PHE A 146 9.00 -5.31 10.49
N ILE A 147 9.29 -6.61 10.30
CA ILE A 147 10.56 -7.21 10.66
C ILE A 147 11.59 -7.00 9.54
N LEU A 148 11.23 -7.35 8.31
CA LEU A 148 12.14 -7.30 7.17
C LEU A 148 12.48 -5.87 6.76
N GLY A 149 11.55 -4.92 6.91
CA GLY A 149 11.77 -3.52 6.56
C GLY A 149 12.98 -2.91 7.27
N PRO A 150 13.00 -2.84 8.60
CA PRO A 150 14.17 -2.33 9.33
C PRO A 150 15.45 -3.13 9.10
N ILE A 151 15.37 -4.45 8.92
CA ILE A 151 16.54 -5.28 8.61
C ILE A 151 17.14 -4.89 7.26
N ILE A 152 16.30 -4.81 6.21
CA ILE A 152 16.74 -4.41 4.87
C ILE A 152 17.26 -2.97 4.91
N GLY A 153 16.52 -2.07 5.59
CA GLY A 153 16.92 -0.69 5.78
C GLY A 153 18.29 -0.56 6.44
N GLY A 154 18.51 -1.23 7.55
CA GLY A 154 19.80 -1.22 8.27
C GLY A 154 20.94 -1.80 7.44
N LEU A 155 20.81 -3.03 6.96
CA LEU A 155 21.86 -3.71 6.20
C LEU A 155 22.22 -3.00 4.88
N MET A 156 21.22 -2.55 4.12
CA MET A 156 21.48 -1.83 2.88
C MET A 156 21.95 -0.39 3.15
N GLY A 157 21.50 0.21 4.26
CA GLY A 157 21.92 1.52 4.72
C GLY A 157 23.41 1.61 5.03
N GLU A 158 24.07 0.51 5.45
CA GLU A 158 25.51 0.43 5.62
C GLU A 158 26.27 0.57 4.29
N ILE A 159 25.68 0.12 3.17
CA ILE A 159 26.28 0.25 1.83
C ILE A 159 26.10 1.69 1.33
N SER A 160 24.89 2.20 1.40
CA SER A 160 24.52 3.57 1.06
C SER A 160 23.13 3.87 1.65
N VAL A 161 22.94 5.08 2.16
CA VAL A 161 21.68 5.58 2.68
C VAL A 161 20.53 5.42 1.65
N ARG A 162 20.88 5.45 0.36
CA ARG A 162 19.92 5.36 -0.76
C ARG A 162 19.70 3.94 -1.28
N ALA A 163 20.60 3.00 -0.98
CA ALA A 163 20.50 1.62 -1.49
C ALA A 163 19.20 0.90 -1.15
N PRO A 164 18.62 1.02 0.07
CA PRO A 164 17.35 0.38 0.40
C PRO A 164 16.18 0.86 -0.45
N PHE A 165 16.19 2.13 -0.84
CA PHE A 165 15.12 2.69 -1.69
C PHE A 165 15.22 2.15 -3.11
N PHE A 166 16.40 2.04 -3.68
CA PHE A 166 16.58 1.44 -5.01
C PHE A 166 16.21 -0.05 -5.02
N LEU A 167 16.56 -0.79 -3.96
CA LEU A 167 16.13 -2.18 -3.81
C LEU A 167 14.60 -2.29 -3.73
N SER A 168 13.96 -1.45 -2.90
CA SER A 168 12.51 -1.43 -2.75
C SER A 168 11.81 -1.04 -4.06
N ALA A 169 12.36 -0.09 -4.81
CA ALA A 169 11.86 0.29 -6.13
C ALA A 169 11.94 -0.89 -7.12
N LEU A 170 13.10 -1.55 -7.18
CA LEU A 170 13.30 -2.72 -8.04
C LEU A 170 12.28 -3.83 -7.71
N LEU A 171 12.12 -4.16 -6.44
CA LEU A 171 11.17 -5.19 -6.01
C LEU A 171 9.73 -4.80 -6.31
N SER A 172 9.36 -3.52 -6.15
CA SER A 172 8.01 -3.02 -6.46
C SER A 172 7.71 -3.09 -7.96
N PHE A 173 8.66 -2.72 -8.82
CA PHE A 173 8.51 -2.86 -10.27
C PHE A 173 8.46 -4.32 -10.71
N LEU A 174 9.31 -5.19 -10.16
CA LEU A 174 9.25 -6.63 -10.44
C LEU A 174 7.87 -7.19 -10.05
N ASN A 175 7.37 -6.83 -8.88
CA ASN A 175 6.05 -7.24 -8.43
C ASN A 175 4.93 -6.68 -9.31
N PHE A 176 5.03 -5.42 -9.75
CA PHE A 176 4.12 -4.83 -10.73
C PHE A 176 4.06 -5.67 -12.01
N PHE A 177 5.20 -6.03 -12.60
CA PHE A 177 5.26 -6.85 -13.82
C PHE A 177 4.71 -8.26 -13.58
N LEU A 178 5.02 -8.88 -12.44
CA LEU A 178 4.45 -10.19 -12.09
C LEU A 178 2.92 -10.13 -11.94
N CYS A 179 2.40 -9.10 -11.28
CA CYS A 179 0.96 -8.90 -11.17
C CYS A 179 0.32 -8.58 -12.54
N LEU A 180 1.01 -7.80 -13.38
CA LEU A 180 0.54 -7.49 -14.73
C LEU A 180 0.38 -8.76 -15.59
N LEU A 181 1.30 -9.72 -15.46
CA LEU A 181 1.29 -10.94 -16.27
C LEU A 181 0.39 -12.04 -15.68
N LEU A 182 0.35 -12.16 -14.35
CA LEU A 182 -0.19 -13.34 -13.68
C LEU A 182 -1.45 -13.09 -12.85
N LEU A 183 -1.76 -11.83 -12.50
CA LEU A 183 -2.90 -11.53 -11.64
C LEU A 183 -4.17 -11.35 -12.49
N PRO A 184 -5.18 -12.26 -12.42
CA PRO A 184 -6.43 -12.08 -13.14
C PRO A 184 -7.34 -11.08 -12.43
N GLU A 185 -8.31 -10.49 -13.17
CA GLU A 185 -9.36 -9.68 -12.58
C GLU A 185 -10.39 -10.58 -11.85
N THR A 186 -10.83 -10.13 -10.68
CA THR A 186 -11.82 -10.86 -9.86
C THR A 186 -13.20 -10.24 -9.90
N LEU A 187 -13.32 -8.97 -10.31
CA LEU A 187 -14.59 -8.29 -10.39
C LEU A 187 -15.47 -8.88 -11.50
N LYS A 188 -16.57 -9.51 -11.14
CA LYS A 188 -17.55 -10.03 -12.10
C LYS A 188 -18.32 -8.87 -12.72
N VAL A 189 -18.31 -8.77 -14.04
CA VAL A 189 -18.90 -7.70 -14.86
C VAL A 189 -20.41 -7.42 -14.57
N GLY A 190 -21.11 -8.31 -13.86
CA GLY A 190 -22.53 -8.13 -13.50
C GLY A 190 -22.81 -7.26 -12.26
N LYS A 191 -21.81 -6.90 -11.46
CA LYS A 191 -21.97 -6.05 -10.26
C LYS A 191 -21.85 -4.55 -10.53
N LYS A 192 -21.41 -4.14 -11.70
CA LYS A 192 -21.21 -2.72 -12.09
C LYS A 192 -22.48 -1.87 -12.00
N ASN A 193 -23.68 -2.44 -12.08
CA ASN A 193 -24.93 -1.68 -12.17
C ASN A 193 -25.71 -1.56 -10.84
N LYS A 194 -25.31 -2.22 -9.75
CA LYS A 194 -26.06 -2.14 -8.49
C LYS A 194 -25.83 -0.87 -7.67
N PHE A 195 -24.71 -0.17 -7.87
CA PHE A 195 -24.39 1.04 -7.12
C PHE A 195 -25.15 2.29 -7.61
N LYS A 196 -25.69 2.27 -8.84
CA LYS A 196 -26.46 3.41 -9.37
C LYS A 196 -27.87 3.52 -8.80
N ASN A 197 -28.38 2.47 -8.11
CA ASN A 197 -29.74 2.41 -7.59
C ASN A 197 -29.84 2.35 -6.05
N SER A 198 -28.74 2.47 -5.29
CA SER A 198 -28.76 2.35 -3.83
C SER A 198 -28.96 3.67 -3.07
N GLU A 199 -29.10 4.79 -3.76
CA GLU A 199 -29.43 6.07 -3.08
C GLU A 199 -30.87 6.14 -2.57
N THR A 200 -31.72 5.14 -2.87
CA THR A 200 -33.14 5.18 -2.51
C THR A 200 -33.56 4.23 -1.38
N VAL A 201 -32.64 3.49 -0.76
CA VAL A 201 -33.03 2.39 0.17
C VAL A 201 -32.76 2.68 1.65
N SER A 202 -32.21 3.84 2.02
CA SER A 202 -31.78 4.02 3.41
C SER A 202 -32.75 4.74 4.36
N TYR A 203 -33.88 5.24 3.91
CA TYR A 203 -34.76 5.99 4.81
C TYR A 203 -36.08 5.29 5.20
N THR A 204 -36.37 4.10 4.65
CA THR A 204 -37.66 3.41 4.91
C THR A 204 -37.64 2.52 6.15
N HIS A 205 -36.47 2.13 6.67
CA HIS A 205 -36.37 1.24 7.84
C HIS A 205 -36.41 1.94 9.20
N LEU A 206 -36.20 3.27 9.24
CA LEU A 206 -36.24 4.01 10.51
C LEU A 206 -37.64 4.48 10.89
N THR A 207 -38.60 4.51 9.96
CA THR A 207 -39.95 4.94 10.22
C THR A 207 -40.93 3.82 10.65
N GLN A 208 -40.51 2.56 10.61
CA GLN A 208 -41.35 1.44 11.08
C GLN A 208 -41.17 1.08 12.55
N GLN A 209 -40.10 1.54 13.21
CA GLN A 209 -39.88 1.27 14.64
C GLN A 209 -40.49 2.30 15.59
N THR A 210 -41.11 3.37 15.09
CA THR A 210 -41.75 4.40 15.93
C THR A 210 -43.27 4.30 15.96
N LYS A 211 -43.87 3.18 15.48
CA LYS A 211 -45.32 2.92 15.55
C LYS A 211 -45.60 1.54 16.14
N ALA A 212 -45.03 1.25 17.35
CA ALA A 212 -45.48 0.18 18.19
C ALA A 212 -45.41 0.66 19.65
#